data_66bde0b5566648f93150c391ca2027e5
#
_entry.id   66bde0b5566648f93150c391ca2027e5
#
_cell.length_a   1.000
_cell.length_b   1.000
_cell.length_c   1.000
_cell.angle_alpha   90.00
_cell.angle_beta   90.00
_cell.angle_gamma   90.00
#
_symmetry.space_group_name_H-M   'P 1'
#
loop_
_entity.id
_entity.type
_entity.pdbx_description
1 polymer ?
#
loop_
_entity_poly.entity_id
_entity_poly.type
_entity_poly.pdbx_seq_one_letter_code
_entity_poly.pdbx_strand_id
1 'polypeptide(L)' 'MEKIYFQGTFGAYSHLAALSVAPKAKIIPCKTFDECFLKASEEPSSRIIIPESNRITGNIGIEYLVFKYRLNI' A
#
# COMPACT_ATOMS: atom_id res chain seq x y z
N MET A 1 -8.35 10.18 10.02
CA MET A 1 -8.71 9.27 8.92
C MET A 1 -7.48 8.48 8.51
N GLU A 2 -7.60 7.17 8.43
CA GLU A 2 -6.52 6.32 7.98
C GLU A 2 -6.22 6.55 6.50
N LYS A 3 -4.94 6.59 6.15
CA LYS A 3 -4.49 6.69 4.76
C LYS A 3 -3.68 5.46 4.41
N ILE A 4 -3.91 4.94 3.20
CA ILE A 4 -3.11 3.83 2.67
C ILE A 4 -2.52 4.27 1.33
N TYR A 5 -1.20 4.23 1.26
CA TYR A 5 -0.46 4.55 0.04
C TYR A 5 -0.13 3.29 -0.72
N PHE A 6 -0.22 3.34 -2.03
CA PHE A 6 0.13 2.21 -2.89
C PHE A 6 0.87 2.69 -4.13
N GLN A 7 1.70 1.83 -4.68
CA GLN A 7 2.39 2.12 -5.92
C GLN A 7 1.52 1.66 -7.10
N GLY A 8 1.15 2.59 -7.97
CA GLY A 8 0.32 2.28 -9.12
C GLY A 8 -0.75 3.33 -9.35
N THR A 9 -1.79 2.93 -10.08
CA THR A 9 -2.91 3.79 -10.43
C THR A 9 -4.21 3.19 -9.91
N PHE A 10 -5.26 4.00 -9.87
CA PHE A 10 -6.58 3.52 -9.49
C PHE A 10 -7.01 2.41 -10.45
N GLY A 11 -7.60 1.36 -9.90
CA GLY A 11 -7.98 0.18 -10.65
C GLY A 11 -6.94 -0.93 -10.68
N ALA A 12 -5.70 -0.65 -10.27
CA ALA A 12 -4.66 -1.66 -10.17
C ALA A 12 -4.97 -2.65 -9.04
N TYR A 13 -4.28 -3.78 -9.04
CA TYR A 13 -4.47 -4.79 -7.99
C TYR A 13 -4.21 -4.23 -6.59
N SER A 14 -3.18 -3.38 -6.45
CA SER A 14 -2.88 -2.75 -5.18
C SER A 14 -4.03 -1.88 -4.68
N HIS A 15 -4.68 -1.16 -5.58
CA HIS A 15 -5.85 -0.35 -5.26
C HIS A 15 -7.00 -1.22 -4.76
N LEU A 16 -7.31 -2.29 -5.50
CA LEU A 16 -8.39 -3.20 -5.13
C LEU A 16 -8.11 -3.90 -3.80
N ALA A 17 -6.86 -4.31 -3.59
CA ALA A 17 -6.45 -4.93 -2.34
C ALA A 17 -6.62 -3.96 -1.16
N ALA A 18 -6.23 -2.71 -1.32
CA ALA A 18 -6.38 -1.71 -0.28
C ALA A 18 -7.84 -1.45 0.06
N LEU A 19 -8.70 -1.36 -0.95
CA LEU A 19 -10.14 -1.19 -0.74
C LEU A 19 -10.75 -2.37 0.01
N SER A 20 -10.28 -3.57 -0.27
CA SER A 20 -10.78 -4.78 0.38
C SER A 20 -10.40 -4.81 1.86
N VAL A 21 -9.19 -4.39 2.19
CA VAL A 21 -8.66 -4.44 3.56
C VAL A 21 -9.19 -3.28 4.40
N ALA A 22 -9.28 -2.11 3.80
CA ALA A 22 -9.66 -0.89 4.54
C ALA A 22 -10.59 -0.03 3.69
N PRO A 23 -11.87 -0.43 3.57
CA PRO A 23 -12.82 0.27 2.70
C PRO A 23 -13.11 1.70 3.13
N LYS A 24 -12.84 2.04 4.39
CA LYS A 24 -13.08 3.39 4.90
C LYS A 24 -11.85 4.28 4.88
N ALA A 25 -10.70 3.73 4.53
CA ALA A 25 -9.47 4.50 4.47
C ALA A 25 -9.40 5.32 3.18
N LYS A 26 -8.61 6.39 3.22
CA LYS A 26 -8.29 7.13 2.02
C LYS A 26 -7.15 6.42 1.30
N ILE A 27 -7.39 5.98 0.08
CA ILE A 27 -6.42 5.22 -0.71
C ILE A 27 -5.74 6.19 -1.68
N ILE A 28 -4.41 6.28 -1.62
CA ILE A 28 -3.65 7.29 -2.35
C ILE A 28 -2.62 6.61 -3.27
N PRO A 29 -2.70 6.85 -4.58
CA PRO A 29 -1.74 6.28 -5.52
C PRO A 29 -0.41 7.05 -5.49
N CYS A 30 0.69 6.33 -5.65
CA CYS A 30 2.01 6.90 -5.77
C CYS A 30 2.70 6.30 -6.99
N LYS A 31 3.60 7.06 -7.60
CA LYS A 31 4.30 6.62 -8.81
C LYS A 31 5.33 5.54 -8.52
N THR A 32 5.98 5.62 -7.37
CA THR A 32 7.03 4.69 -6.99
C THR A 32 6.86 4.27 -5.53
N PHE A 33 7.50 3.15 -5.17
CA PHE A 33 7.54 2.73 -3.77
C PHE A 33 8.27 3.74 -2.88
N ASP A 34 9.32 4.36 -3.41
CA ASP A 34 10.05 5.39 -2.66
C ASP A 34 9.13 6.55 -2.29
N GLU A 35 8.25 6.96 -3.20
CA GLU A 35 7.26 7.98 -2.92
C GLU A 35 6.27 7.52 -1.84
N CYS A 36 5.85 6.26 -1.88
CA CYS A 36 4.99 5.69 -0.86
C CYS A 36 5.63 5.74 0.51
N PHE A 37 6.90 5.34 0.61
CA PHE A 37 7.62 5.36 1.87
C PHE A 37 7.79 6.78 2.40
N LEU A 38 8.14 7.71 1.53
CA LEU A 38 8.30 9.10 1.93
C LEU A 38 7.01 9.68 2.50
N LYS A 39 5.91 9.49 1.79
CA LYS A 39 4.61 10.02 2.23
C LYS A 39 4.14 9.34 3.52
N ALA A 40 4.31 8.03 3.62
CA ALA A 40 3.90 7.31 4.82
C ALA A 40 4.72 7.72 6.04
N SER A 41 6.00 8.04 5.86
CA SER A 41 6.85 8.48 6.95
C SER A 41 6.45 9.85 7.51
N GLU A 42 5.77 10.65 6.70
CA GLU A 42 5.30 11.98 7.10
C GLU A 42 3.92 11.95 7.77
N GLU A 43 3.24 10.82 7.72
CA GLU A 43 1.86 10.66 8.22
C GLU A 43 1.81 9.51 9.23
N PRO A 44 1.86 9.80 10.53
CA PRO A 44 1.96 8.74 11.56
C PRO A 44 0.84 7.69 11.54
N SER A 45 -0.35 8.06 11.09
CA SER A 45 -1.49 7.14 11.05
C SER A 45 -1.66 6.43 9.71
N SER A 46 -0.70 6.60 8.81
CA SER A 46 -0.78 6.00 7.49
C SER A 46 -0.09 4.65 7.43
N ARG A 47 -0.42 3.89 6.40
CA ARG A 47 0.21 2.61 6.08
C ARG A 47 0.44 2.54 4.57
N ILE A 48 1.28 1.61 4.16
CA ILE A 48 1.45 1.30 2.74
C ILE A 48 0.98 -0.12 2.49
N ILE A 49 0.55 -0.39 1.25
CA ILE A 49 0.21 -1.74 0.84
C ILE A 49 1.13 -2.15 -0.30
N ILE A 50 1.73 -3.33 -0.19
CA ILE A 50 2.68 -3.83 -1.18
C ILE A 50 2.31 -5.26 -1.59
N PRO A 51 2.65 -5.67 -2.82
CA PRO A 51 2.45 -7.07 -3.22
C PRO A 51 3.42 -7.99 -2.48
N GLU A 52 3.01 -9.24 -2.29
CA GLU A 52 3.84 -10.21 -1.59
C GLU A 52 5.21 -10.38 -2.24
N SER A 53 5.30 -10.26 -3.56
CA SER A 53 6.55 -10.35 -4.30
C SER A 53 7.55 -9.26 -3.91
N ASN A 54 7.10 -8.16 -3.35
CA ASN A 54 7.93 -7.04 -2.93
C ASN A 54 8.01 -6.93 -1.42
N ARG A 55 7.71 -8.01 -0.72
CA ARG A 55 7.68 -8.02 0.74
C ARG A 55 9.01 -7.55 1.32
N ILE A 56 8.90 -6.60 2.23
CA ILE A 56 10.06 -6.02 2.90
C ILE A 56 10.43 -6.89 4.10
N THR A 57 11.72 -7.20 4.22
CA THR A 57 12.24 -7.90 5.39
C THR A 57 12.94 -6.91 6.30
N GLY A 58 12.75 -7.07 7.61
CA GLY A 58 13.35 -6.19 8.60
C GLY A 58 12.44 -5.05 9.03
N ASN A 59 12.89 -4.30 10.01
CA ASN A 59 12.13 -3.19 10.57
C ASN A 59 12.44 -1.90 9.83
N ILE A 60 11.43 -1.36 9.18
CA ILE A 60 11.55 -0.11 8.44
C ILE A 60 10.85 1.06 9.13
N GLY A 61 10.26 0.83 10.31
CA GLY A 61 9.57 1.86 11.07
C GLY A 61 8.25 2.33 10.47
N ILE A 62 7.79 1.70 9.40
CA ILE A 62 6.54 2.04 8.72
C ILE A 62 5.67 0.78 8.67
N GLU A 63 4.41 0.91 9.08
CA GLU A 63 3.48 -0.20 8.96
C GLU A 63 3.10 -0.43 7.50
N TYR A 64 3.03 -1.68 7.09
CA TYR A 64 2.63 -2.03 5.75
C TYR A 64 1.75 -3.26 5.73
N LEU A 65 0.97 -3.38 4.65
CA LEU A 65 0.10 -4.51 4.38
C LEU A 65 0.63 -5.25 3.17
N VAL A 66 0.53 -6.57 3.18
CA VAL A 66 0.97 -7.42 2.07
C VAL A 66 -0.25 -8.05 1.42
N PHE A 67 -0.29 -8.07 0.10
CA PHE A 67 -1.35 -8.74 -0.63
C PHE A 67 -0.77 -9.70 -1.67
N LYS A 68 -1.57 -10.69 -2.04
CA LYS A 68 -1.20 -11.65 -3.07
C LYS A 68 -1.94 -11.34 -4.36
N TYR A 69 -1.22 -11.37 -5.47
CA TYR A 69 -1.87 -11.36 -6.77
C TYR A 69 -2.58 -12.69 -6.96
N ARG A 70 -3.84 -12.61 -7.35
CA ARG A 70 -4.56 -13.79 -7.81
C ARG A 70 -4.61 -13.73 -9.31
N LEU A 71 -3.84 -14.60 -9.94
CA LEU A 71 -3.89 -14.75 -11.38
C LEU A 71 -4.94 -15.79 -11.71
N ASN A 72 -6.02 -15.36 -12.34
CA ASN A 72 -6.99 -16.28 -12.92
C ASN A 72 -6.44 -16.67 -14.29
N ILE A 73 -5.90 -17.85 -14.35
CA ILE A 73 -5.42 -18.40 -15.62
C ILE A 73 -6.53 -19.23 -16.23
#